data_96a5691ca9e30be8d1ad6d1cb3ad1849
#
_entry.id   96a5691ca9e30be8d1ad6d1cb3ad1849
#
_cell.length_a   1.000
_cell.length_b   1.000
_cell.length_c   1.000
_cell.angle_alpha   90.00
_cell.angle_beta   90.00
_cell.angle_gamma   90.00
#
_symmetry.space_group_name_H-M   'P 1'
#
loop_
_entity.id
_entity.type
_entity.pdbx_description
1 polymer ?
#
loop_
_entity_poly.entity_id
_entity_poly.type
_entity_poly.pdbx_seq_one_letter_code
_entity_poly.pdbx_strand_id
1 'polypeptide(L)' 'MSLKITPALAEISAGRDHIQTFEFARAFSRASQTIRKNYCLTGHYLGIRPVKIGNRLLWPVADIAALLNGSAA' A
#
# COMPACT_ATOMS: atom_id res chain seq x y z
N MET A 1 -20.26 -0.94 -0.51
CA MET A 1 -19.79 -1.07 -1.90
C MET A 1 -18.34 -1.51 -1.89
N SER A 2 -18.05 -2.53 -2.64
CA SER A 2 -16.69 -3.05 -2.66
C SER A 2 -15.82 -2.27 -3.64
N LEU A 3 -14.57 -2.06 -3.26
CA LEU A 3 -13.58 -1.47 -4.14
C LEU A 3 -13.11 -2.55 -5.13
N LYS A 4 -12.89 -2.13 -6.36
CA LYS A 4 -12.27 -3.02 -7.33
C LYS A 4 -10.78 -3.10 -7.04
N ILE A 5 -10.30 -4.31 -6.89
CA ILE A 5 -8.88 -4.56 -6.75
C ILE A 5 -8.34 -4.89 -8.13
N THR A 6 -7.32 -4.16 -8.56
CA THR A 6 -6.72 -4.42 -9.87
C THR A 6 -6.12 -5.82 -9.89
N PRO A 7 -6.03 -6.47 -11.07
CA PRO A 7 -5.45 -7.80 -11.14
C PRO A 7 -4.03 -7.88 -10.57
N ALA A 8 -3.23 -6.84 -10.80
CA ALA A 8 -1.86 -6.81 -10.27
C ALA A 8 -1.87 -6.77 -8.74
N LEU A 9 -2.72 -5.93 -8.15
CA LEU A 9 -2.80 -5.83 -6.70
C LEU A 9 -3.40 -7.09 -6.09
N ALA A 10 -4.40 -7.67 -6.72
CA ALA A 10 -5.00 -8.92 -6.25
C ALA A 10 -3.96 -10.04 -6.20
N GLU A 11 -3.12 -10.13 -7.22
CA GLU A 11 -2.06 -11.12 -7.27
C GLU A 11 -1.03 -10.87 -6.17
N ILE A 12 -0.62 -9.63 -5.99
CA ILE A 12 0.36 -9.27 -4.97
C ILE A 12 -0.18 -9.51 -3.56
N SER A 13 -1.42 -9.10 -3.31
CA SER A 13 -2.01 -9.23 -1.97
C SER A 13 -2.36 -10.67 -1.62
N ALA A 14 -2.67 -11.49 -2.61
CA ALA A 14 -3.02 -12.90 -2.42
C ALA A 14 -4.13 -13.07 -1.38
N GLY A 15 -5.12 -12.19 -1.37
CA GLY A 15 -6.25 -12.25 -0.45
C GLY A 15 -5.99 -11.69 0.94
N ARG A 16 -4.81 -11.12 1.19
CA ARG A 16 -4.49 -10.52 2.48
C ARG A 16 -5.07 -9.13 2.60
N ASP A 17 -5.38 -8.72 3.82
CA ASP A 17 -5.89 -7.36 4.09
C ASP A 17 -4.77 -6.32 4.08
N HIS A 18 -3.54 -6.74 4.34
CA HIS A 18 -2.38 -5.86 4.41
C HIS A 18 -1.21 -6.51 3.66
N ILE A 19 -0.36 -5.67 3.09
CA ILE A 19 0.83 -6.12 2.39
C ILE A 19 2.05 -5.37 2.91
N GLN A 20 3.22 -5.95 2.67
CA GLN A 20 4.47 -5.33 3.11
C GLN A 20 4.89 -4.20 2.17
N THR A 21 5.86 -3.40 2.63
CA THR A 21 6.32 -2.24 1.86
C THR A 21 6.82 -2.62 0.47
N PHE A 22 7.57 -3.71 0.34
CA PHE A 22 8.08 -4.08 -0.99
C PHE A 22 6.95 -4.51 -1.92
N GLU A 23 5.90 -5.08 -1.38
CA GLU A 23 4.73 -5.47 -2.18
C GLU A 23 3.94 -4.23 -2.64
N PHE A 24 3.80 -3.25 -1.75
CA PHE A 24 3.20 -1.97 -2.09
C PHE A 24 4.01 -1.28 -3.19
N ALA A 25 5.34 -1.29 -3.06
CA ALA A 25 6.23 -0.70 -4.06
C ALA A 25 6.02 -1.36 -5.43
N ARG A 26 5.88 -2.67 -5.47
CA ARG A 26 5.62 -3.39 -6.72
C ARG A 26 4.30 -2.98 -7.34
N ALA A 27 3.26 -2.82 -6.53
CA ALA A 27 1.94 -2.44 -7.03
C ALA A 27 1.96 -1.08 -7.72
N PHE A 28 2.83 -0.18 -7.25
CA PHE A 28 2.93 1.17 -7.79
C PHE A 28 4.16 1.38 -8.68
N SER A 29 4.94 0.34 -8.93
CA SER A 29 6.19 0.44 -9.69
C SER A 29 7.13 1.49 -9.10
N ARG A 30 7.21 1.55 -7.79
CA ARG A 30 8.06 2.49 -7.06
C ARG A 30 9.12 1.72 -6.28
N ALA A 31 10.20 2.41 -5.93
CA ALA A 31 11.22 1.82 -5.08
C ALA A 31 10.75 1.77 -3.63
N SER A 32 11.06 0.66 -2.93
CA SER A 32 10.71 0.54 -1.51
C SER A 32 11.33 1.65 -0.67
N GLN A 33 12.52 2.10 -1.03
CA GLN A 33 13.19 3.18 -0.32
C GLN A 33 12.40 4.49 -0.38
N THR A 34 11.76 4.76 -1.50
CA THR A 34 10.94 5.97 -1.65
C THR A 34 9.77 5.94 -0.68
N ILE A 35 9.12 4.80 -0.55
CA ILE A 35 7.99 4.65 0.35
C ILE A 35 8.44 4.79 1.81
N ARG A 36 9.53 4.14 2.17
CA ARG A 36 10.06 4.20 3.54
C ARG A 36 10.52 5.60 3.91
N LYS A 37 11.16 6.30 2.98
CA LYS A 37 11.61 7.66 3.20
C LYS A 37 10.44 8.58 3.48
N ASN A 38 9.39 8.50 2.67
CA ASN A 38 8.20 9.31 2.87
C ASN A 38 7.53 8.99 4.19
N TYR A 39 7.45 7.72 4.55
CA TYR A 39 6.89 7.33 5.83
C TYR A 39 7.70 7.91 6.99
N CYS A 40 9.01 7.88 6.92
CA CYS A 40 9.87 8.44 7.97
C CYS A 40 9.68 9.95 8.12
N LEU A 41 9.40 10.65 7.02
CA LEU A 41 9.23 12.09 7.05
C LEU A 41 7.85 12.52 7.52
N THR A 42 6.81 11.81 7.13
CA THR A 42 5.44 12.26 7.33
C THR A 42 4.54 11.26 8.04
N GLY A 43 4.97 10.01 8.19
CA GLY A 43 4.17 8.97 8.81
C GLY A 43 3.19 8.28 7.87
N HIS A 44 3.25 8.61 6.59
CA HIS A 44 2.38 7.99 5.58
C HIS A 44 3.03 8.08 4.20
N TYR A 45 2.41 7.41 3.24
CA TYR A 45 2.81 7.53 1.85
C TYR A 45 1.53 7.61 1.01
N LEU A 46 1.42 8.64 0.19
CA LEU A 46 0.24 8.90 -0.64
C LEU A 46 -1.06 8.94 0.18
N GLY A 47 -0.96 9.45 1.41
CA GLY A 47 -2.11 9.54 2.31
C GLY A 47 -2.46 8.24 3.02
N ILE A 48 -1.74 7.16 2.76
CA ILE A 48 -2.00 5.86 3.37
C ILE A 48 -1.07 5.69 4.56
N ARG A 49 -1.63 5.38 5.72
CA ARG A 49 -0.86 5.14 6.94
C ARG A 49 -0.72 3.64 7.15
N PRO A 50 0.51 3.13 7.29
CA PRO A 50 0.70 1.71 7.55
C PRO A 50 0.50 1.38 9.02
N VAL A 51 0.28 0.09 9.29
CA VAL A 51 0.31 -0.45 10.63
C VAL A 51 1.71 -0.99 10.88
N LYS A 52 2.35 -0.54 11.94
CA LYS A 52 3.68 -1.03 12.29
C LYS A 52 3.56 -2.17 13.31
N ILE A 53 4.03 -3.34 12.92
CA ILE A 53 4.04 -4.51 13.79
C ILE A 53 5.48 -5.01 13.86
N GLY A 54 6.08 -4.88 15.05
CA GLY A 54 7.50 -5.18 15.21
C GLY A 54 8.32 -4.27 14.31
N ASN A 55 9.13 -4.86 13.44
CA ASN A 55 9.97 -4.11 12.50
C ASN A 55 9.35 -4.02 11.11
N ARG A 56 8.08 -4.40 10.96
CA ARG A 56 7.44 -4.46 9.66
C ARG A 56 6.36 -3.42 9.53
N LEU A 57 6.30 -2.80 8.36
CA LEU A 57 5.20 -1.92 8.00
C LEU A 57 4.23 -2.70 7.13
N LEU A 58 2.97 -2.70 7.53
CA LEU A 58 1.91 -3.38 6.80
C LEU A 58 0.94 -2.33 6.27
N TRP A 59 0.73 -2.35 4.97
CA TRP A 59 -0.08 -1.34 4.28
C TRP A 59 -1.46 -1.91 3.95
N PRO A 60 -2.54 -1.19 4.30
CA PRO A 60 -3.90 -1.72 4.06
C PRO A 60 -4.21 -1.80 2.57
N VAL A 61 -4.59 -2.98 2.13
CA VAL A 61 -4.89 -3.23 0.72
C VAL A 61 -6.10 -2.41 0.27
N ALA A 62 -7.09 -2.25 1.14
CA ALA A 62 -8.27 -1.47 0.81
C ALA A 62 -7.93 -0.02 0.43
N ASP A 63 -7.02 0.60 1.19
CA ASP A 63 -6.60 1.97 0.91
C ASP A 63 -5.78 2.05 -0.37
N ILE A 64 -4.94 1.04 -0.62
CA ILE A 64 -4.16 0.96 -1.85
C ILE A 64 -5.10 0.81 -3.05
N ALA A 65 -6.11 -0.05 -2.93
CA ALA A 65 -7.09 -0.23 -3.99
C ALA A 65 -7.85 1.05 -4.29
N ALA A 66 -8.24 1.78 -3.24
CA ALA A 66 -8.91 3.06 -3.41
C ALA A 66 -8.04 4.06 -4.17
N LEU A 67 -6.76 4.11 -3.83
CA LEU A 67 -5.82 5.00 -4.51
C LEU A 67 -5.64 4.62 -5.99
N LEU A 68 -5.50 3.32 -6.26
CA LEU A 68 -5.36 2.83 -7.64
C LEU A 68 -6.61 3.07 -8.47
N ASN A 69 -7.78 3.10 -7.84
CA ASN A 69 -9.03 3.39 -8.53
C ASN A 69 -9.31 4.88 -8.65
N GLY A 70 -8.40 5.72 -8.16
CA GLY A 70 -8.56 7.17 -8.25
C GLY A 70 -9.54 7.76 -7.25
N SER A 71 -10.05 6.98 -6.31
CA SER A 71 -11.04 7.48 -5.37
C SER A 71 -10.43 8.21 -4.19
N ALA A 72 -9.13 8.26 -4.10
CA ALA A 72 -8.42 9.00 -3.05
C ALA A 72 -8.14 10.45 -3.42
N ALA A 73 -8.60 10.86 -4.56
CA ALA A 73 -8.39 12.23 -5.03
C ALA A 73 -9.11 13.25 -4.16
#